data_77def4f5c6c5c70eb101783333f1a0ef
#
_entry.id   77def4f5c6c5c70eb101783333f1a0ef
#
_cell.length_a   1.000
_cell.length_b   1.000
_cell.length_c   1.000
_cell.angle_alpha   90.00
_cell.angle_beta   90.00
_cell.angle_gamma   90.00
#
_symmetry.space_group_name_H-M   'P 1'
#
loop_
_entity.id
_entity.type
_entity.pdbx_description
1 polymer ?
#
loop_
_entity_poly.entity_id
_entity_poly.type
_entity_poly.pdbx_seq_one_letter_code
_entity_poly.pdbx_strand_id
1 'polypeptide(L)' 'MQQTDVDWAARVMIARHGEEAAGAAQRRAASLFKRNDPDVAALWVLVEKAIRAMQASPPATENAAG' A
#
# COMPACT_ATOMS: atom_id res chain seq x y z
N MET A 1 4.83 1.45 14.80
CA MET A 1 4.67 0.59 13.63
C MET A 1 5.97 0.54 12.87
N GLN A 2 6.37 -0.63 12.50
CA GLN A 2 7.62 -0.82 11.79
C GLN A 2 7.40 -0.80 10.30
N GLN A 3 8.45 -0.47 9.57
CA GLN A 3 8.37 -0.48 8.11
C GLN A 3 8.00 -1.87 7.60
N THR A 4 8.47 -2.90 8.28
CA THR A 4 8.13 -4.27 7.89
C THR A 4 6.64 -4.54 7.98
N ASP A 5 5.97 -3.92 8.95
CA ASP A 5 4.53 -4.09 9.08
C ASP A 5 3.81 -3.44 7.92
N VAL A 6 4.29 -2.29 7.48
CA VAL A 6 3.71 -1.60 6.33
C VAL A 6 3.91 -2.45 5.08
N ASP A 7 5.12 -2.97 4.90
CA ASP A 7 5.39 -3.80 3.74
C ASP A 7 4.54 -5.06 3.73
N TRP A 8 4.38 -5.68 4.89
CA TRP A 8 3.57 -6.87 4.98
C TRP A 8 2.12 -6.57 4.63
N ALA A 9 1.59 -5.47 5.19
CA ALA A 9 0.23 -5.08 4.89
C ALA A 9 0.05 -4.78 3.41
N ALA A 10 1.04 -4.13 2.80
CA ALA A 10 0.98 -3.85 1.38
C ALA A 10 0.89 -5.13 0.57
N ARG A 11 1.68 -6.12 0.92
CA ARG A 11 1.67 -7.40 0.21
C ARG A 11 0.34 -8.11 0.35
N VAL A 12 -0.24 -8.06 1.55
CA VAL A 12 -1.54 -8.67 1.78
C VAL A 12 -2.59 -7.98 0.93
N MET A 13 -2.54 -6.65 0.87
CA MET A 13 -3.49 -5.90 0.07
C MET A 13 -3.36 -6.24 -1.40
N ILE A 14 -2.13 -6.35 -1.89
CA ILE A 14 -1.90 -6.70 -3.28
C ILE A 14 -2.42 -8.11 -3.56
N ALA A 15 -2.21 -9.03 -2.64
CA ALA A 15 -2.67 -10.39 -2.84
C ALA A 15 -4.19 -10.47 -2.91
N ARG A 16 -4.88 -9.60 -2.16
CA ARG A 16 -6.33 -9.63 -2.12
C ARG A 16 -6.99 -8.81 -3.20
N HIS A 17 -6.39 -7.68 -3.56
CA HIS A 17 -7.03 -6.70 -4.42
C HIS A 17 -6.33 -6.49 -5.76
N GLY A 18 -5.14 -7.02 -5.91
CA GLY A 18 -4.41 -6.88 -7.16
C GLY A 18 -4.19 -5.42 -7.52
N GLU A 19 -4.59 -5.06 -8.70
CA GLU A 19 -4.36 -3.70 -9.19
C GLU A 19 -5.13 -2.66 -8.41
N GLU A 20 -6.13 -3.06 -7.65
CA GLU A 20 -6.93 -2.11 -6.91
C GLU A 20 -6.45 -1.93 -5.48
N ALA A 21 -5.34 -2.55 -5.14
CA ALA A 21 -4.85 -2.53 -3.77
C ALA A 21 -4.60 -1.10 -3.27
N ALA A 22 -3.95 -0.28 -4.08
CA ALA A 22 -3.65 1.09 -3.67
C ALA A 22 -4.93 1.89 -3.44
N GLY A 23 -5.90 1.73 -4.33
CA GLY A 23 -7.19 2.41 -4.17
C GLY A 23 -7.92 1.94 -2.93
N ALA A 24 -7.86 0.65 -2.64
CA ALA A 24 -8.50 0.12 -1.44
C ALA A 24 -7.85 0.69 -0.18
N ALA A 25 -6.52 0.77 -0.16
CA ALA A 25 -5.82 1.35 0.99
C ALA A 25 -6.16 2.82 1.14
N GLN A 26 -6.27 3.54 0.03
CA GLN A 26 -6.61 4.96 0.06
C GLN A 26 -8.00 5.17 0.66
N ARG A 27 -8.96 4.36 0.23
CA ARG A 27 -10.33 4.48 0.76
C ARG A 27 -10.36 4.17 2.25
N ARG A 28 -9.55 3.21 2.68
CA ARG A 28 -9.49 2.89 4.09
C ARG A 28 -8.93 4.05 4.89
N ALA A 29 -7.87 4.68 4.39
CA ALA A 29 -7.30 5.84 5.06
C ALA A 29 -8.34 6.97 5.14
N ALA A 30 -9.06 7.23 4.06
CA ALA A 30 -10.06 8.27 4.05
C ALA A 30 -11.16 8.00 5.06
N SER A 31 -11.60 6.75 5.15
CA SER A 31 -12.63 6.36 6.10
C SER A 31 -12.16 6.59 7.54
N LEU A 32 -10.91 6.28 7.80
CA LEU A 32 -10.36 6.45 9.15
C LEU A 32 -10.20 7.90 9.51
N PHE A 33 -9.85 8.76 8.55
CA PHE A 33 -9.83 10.19 8.80
C PHE A 33 -11.22 10.70 9.17
N LYS A 34 -12.24 10.22 8.48
CA LYS A 34 -13.61 10.61 8.78
C LYS A 34 -14.03 10.17 10.17
N ARG A 35 -13.49 9.05 10.63
CA ARG A 35 -13.79 8.53 11.95
C ARG A 35 -12.95 9.18 13.04
N ASN A 36 -12.16 10.16 12.67
CA ASN A 36 -11.32 10.86 13.61
C ASN A 36 -10.25 9.94 14.22
N ASP A 37 -9.68 9.11 13.37
CA ASP A 37 -8.63 8.19 13.77
C ASP A 37 -7.40 8.44 12.89
N PRO A 38 -6.77 9.61 13.05
CA PRO A 38 -5.71 10.02 12.12
C PRO A 38 -4.45 9.18 12.22
N ASP A 39 -4.17 8.61 13.38
CA ASP A 39 -2.96 7.81 13.51
C ASP A 39 -3.03 6.57 12.65
N VAL A 40 -4.16 5.88 12.70
CA VAL A 40 -4.35 4.68 11.90
C VAL A 40 -4.51 5.05 10.44
N ALA A 41 -5.16 6.18 10.17
CA ALA A 41 -5.30 6.65 8.80
C ALA A 41 -3.94 6.93 8.17
N ALA A 42 -3.03 7.54 8.93
CA ALA A 42 -1.69 7.81 8.43
C ALA A 42 -0.95 6.53 8.10
N LEU A 43 -1.17 5.51 8.89
CA LEU A 43 -0.57 4.21 8.62
C LEU A 43 -1.04 3.68 7.27
N TRP A 44 -2.33 3.79 6.99
CA TRP A 44 -2.85 3.31 5.71
C TRP A 44 -2.37 4.14 4.53
N VAL A 45 -2.05 5.41 4.76
CA VAL A 45 -1.40 6.22 3.73
C VAL A 45 -0.03 5.64 3.41
N LEU A 46 0.72 5.21 4.41
CA LEU A 46 2.01 4.57 4.19
C LEU A 46 1.85 3.25 3.46
N VAL A 47 0.82 2.49 3.80
CA VAL A 47 0.54 1.23 3.11
C VAL A 47 0.24 1.51 1.63
N GLU A 48 -0.55 2.53 1.37
CA GLU A 48 -0.85 2.90 -0.01
C GLU A 48 0.43 3.23 -0.78
N LYS A 49 1.31 4.01 -0.18
CA LYS A 49 2.56 4.36 -0.83
C LYS A 49 3.40 3.13 -1.11
N ALA A 50 3.46 2.22 -0.16
CA ALA A 50 4.21 0.99 -0.34
C ALA A 50 3.63 0.16 -1.49
N ILE A 51 2.30 0.07 -1.57
CA ILE A 51 1.65 -0.65 -2.64
C ILE A 51 2.01 -0.04 -3.99
N ARG A 52 1.90 1.28 -4.09
CA ARG A 52 2.19 1.95 -5.34
C ARG A 52 3.64 1.75 -5.75
N ALA A 53 4.55 1.79 -4.80
CA ALA A 53 5.95 1.56 -5.09
C ALA A 53 6.18 0.13 -5.59
N MET A 54 5.55 -0.84 -4.96
CA MET A 54 5.71 -2.22 -5.37
C MET A 54 5.13 -2.47 -6.74
N GLN A 55 4.02 -1.83 -7.07
CA GLN A 55 3.37 -2.06 -8.34
C GLN A 55 3.90 -1.19 -9.46
N ALA A 56 4.41 -0.03 -9.12
CA ALA A 56 4.95 0.86 -10.12
C ALA A 56 6.38 0.52 -10.50
N SER A 57 7.05 -0.23 -9.66
CA SER A 57 8.44 -0.54 -9.86
C SER A 57 8.53 -1.94 -10.43
N PRO A 58 8.55 -2.07 -11.73
CA PRO A 58 8.58 -3.40 -12.32
C PRO A 58 9.84 -4.11 -11.88
N PRO A 59 9.78 -5.38 -11.80
CA PRO A 59 10.93 -6.17 -11.42
C PRO A 59 12.11 -5.84 -12.30
N ALA A 60 13.23 -5.81 -11.69
CA ALA A 60 14.43 -5.50 -12.42
C ALA A 60 14.65 -6.41 -13.59
N THR A 61 13.97 -7.47 -13.59
CA THR A 61 14.09 -8.39 -14.67
C THR A 61 13.82 -7.77 -16.00
N GLU A 62 12.95 -6.81 -16.05
CA GLU A 62 12.72 -6.18 -17.32
C GLU A 62 13.95 -5.57 -17.79
N ASN A 63 14.64 -4.96 -16.88
CA ASN A 63 15.86 -4.30 -17.25
C ASN A 63 16.89 -5.26 -17.61
N ALA A 64 16.93 -6.31 -16.85
CA ALA A 64 17.94 -7.31 -17.10
C ALA A 64 17.75 -7.89 -18.43
N ALA A 65 16.53 -8.07 -18.78
CA ALA A 65 16.28 -8.63 -20.07
C ALA A 65 16.70 -7.65 -21.13
N GLY A 66 16.62 -6.45 -20.76
CA GLY A 66 17.04 -5.46 -21.72
C GLY A 66 18.49 -5.62 -21.98
#